data_ed085d292d05161e221aa04852925357
#
_entry.id   ed085d292d05161e221aa04852925357
#
_cell.length_a   1.000
_cell.length_b   1.000
_cell.length_c   1.000
_cell.angle_alpha   90.00
_cell.angle_beta   90.00
_cell.angle_gamma   90.00
#
_symmetry.space_group_name_H-M   'P 1'
#
loop_
_entity.id
_entity.type
_entity.pdbx_description
1 polymer ?
#
loop_
_entity_poly.entity_id
_entity_poly.type
_entity_poly.pdbx_seq_one_letter_code
_entity_poly.pdbx_strand_id
1 'polypeptide(L)'
;MHNRFKIEIVACSIKSPIRNAVISFNEMTISVIRISYLCSGKLLNGYGFCSNGRYAQNEIVLNRFIPRLNNSDLNLLIDENGILDPMKCWSVFMQNEKPGGHGDRAVAAGALDMAFWDAYAKAYEKPLWKILSEQFNQNQSDEKIFVYPGGGYYYPGKGYQGLKDEFKKYQDQGYKVLKMKVGGDSIDEDLKRIDAALSVVGKGKNLCVDANARFDLTEALTFSKAIQHYNLFWYEEPLDPDDFLSHAILAEKYNPSIATGENLFSKHGLQNLLRHGGFRPDRD
;
A
#
# COMPACT_ATOMS: atom_id res chain seq x y z
N MET A 1 20.84 -31.60 -7.93
CA MET A 1 19.36 -31.47 -7.97
C MET A 1 19.05 -30.20 -8.75
N HIS A 2 18.41 -30.30 -9.91
CA HIS A 2 18.09 -29.09 -10.69
C HIS A 2 16.94 -28.36 -9.96
N ASN A 3 17.20 -27.13 -9.53
CA ASN A 3 16.18 -26.25 -8.96
C ASN A 3 15.06 -26.11 -10.01
N ARG A 4 13.88 -26.66 -9.72
CA ARG A 4 12.71 -26.55 -10.60
C ARG A 4 12.15 -25.14 -10.68
N PHE A 5 12.61 -24.24 -9.84
CA PHE A 5 12.27 -22.81 -9.86
C PHE A 5 13.49 -21.96 -9.53
N LYS A 6 13.46 -20.71 -9.96
CA LYS A 6 14.48 -19.69 -9.69
C LYS A 6 13.78 -18.44 -9.16
N ILE A 7 14.33 -17.87 -8.07
CA ILE A 7 13.86 -16.59 -7.53
C ILE A 7 14.98 -15.58 -7.68
N GLU A 8 14.67 -14.45 -8.27
CA GLU A 8 15.59 -13.33 -8.47
C GLU A 8 14.96 -12.06 -7.88
N ILE A 9 15.77 -11.25 -7.25
CA ILE A 9 15.38 -9.94 -6.73
C ILE A 9 16.42 -8.91 -7.12
N VAL A 10 15.95 -7.75 -7.58
CA VAL A 10 16.80 -6.62 -7.94
C VAL A 10 16.23 -5.33 -7.36
N ALA A 11 17.11 -4.42 -6.95
CA ALA A 11 16.75 -3.07 -6.58
C ALA A 11 16.88 -2.15 -7.80
N CYS A 12 15.85 -1.33 -8.04
CA CYS A 12 15.81 -0.34 -9.11
C CYS A 12 15.61 1.05 -8.52
N SER A 13 16.43 2.02 -8.88
CA SER A 13 16.28 3.40 -8.44
C SER A 13 15.07 4.06 -9.08
N ILE A 14 14.29 4.77 -8.27
CA ILE A 14 13.26 5.71 -8.72
C ILE A 14 13.88 7.11 -8.61
N LYS A 15 14.14 7.76 -9.74
CA LYS A 15 14.59 9.15 -9.76
C LYS A 15 13.39 10.06 -10.01
N SER A 16 12.73 10.48 -8.96
CA SER A 16 11.58 11.38 -9.05
C SER A 16 11.75 12.58 -8.11
N PRO A 17 11.53 13.81 -8.58
CA PRO A 17 11.63 15.02 -7.75
C PRO A 17 10.42 15.21 -6.82
N ILE A 18 9.48 14.29 -6.78
CA ILE A 18 8.31 14.38 -5.92
C ILE A 18 8.65 14.08 -4.45
N ARG A 19 7.93 14.71 -3.55
CA ARG A 19 7.96 14.40 -2.11
C ARG A 19 6.55 14.45 -1.52
N ASN A 20 6.33 13.69 -0.46
CA ASN A 20 5.21 13.89 0.46
C ASN A 20 5.68 14.72 1.68
N ALA A 21 4.95 14.70 2.77
CA ALA A 21 5.31 15.43 3.98
C ALA A 21 6.57 14.87 4.69
N VAL A 22 6.91 13.60 4.47
CA VAL A 22 7.94 12.86 5.22
C VAL A 22 9.08 12.38 4.31
N ILE A 23 8.77 11.93 3.08
CA ILE A 23 9.71 11.23 2.20
C ILE A 23 9.96 12.01 0.92
N SER A 24 11.24 12.12 0.52
CA SER A 24 11.66 12.50 -0.83
C SER A 24 11.90 11.25 -1.68
N PHE A 25 11.40 11.24 -2.91
CA PHE A 25 11.52 10.11 -3.82
C PHE A 25 12.76 10.18 -4.73
N ASN A 26 13.62 11.18 -4.54
CA ASN A 26 14.85 11.33 -5.34
C ASN A 26 15.82 10.16 -5.19
N GLU A 27 15.86 9.54 -4.00
CA GLU A 27 16.80 8.47 -3.64
C GLU A 27 16.06 7.16 -3.34
N MET A 28 14.76 7.09 -3.61
CA MET A 28 14.02 5.87 -3.38
C MET A 28 14.36 4.79 -4.40
N THR A 29 14.37 3.56 -3.92
CA THR A 29 14.48 2.37 -4.75
C THR A 29 13.23 1.50 -4.60
N ILE A 30 12.97 0.70 -5.60
CA ILE A 30 12.01 -0.40 -5.53
C ILE A 30 12.75 -1.73 -5.64
N SER A 31 12.26 -2.74 -4.95
CA SER A 31 12.65 -4.13 -5.18
C SER A 31 11.67 -4.78 -6.13
N VAL A 32 12.19 -5.45 -7.16
CA VAL A 32 11.38 -6.26 -8.08
C VAL A 32 11.81 -7.72 -7.92
N ILE A 33 10.84 -8.60 -7.68
CA ILE A 33 11.04 -10.03 -7.52
C ILE A 33 10.49 -10.74 -8.75
N ARG A 34 11.25 -11.69 -9.28
CA ARG A 34 10.80 -12.61 -10.31
C ARG A 34 10.96 -14.04 -9.84
N ILE A 35 9.88 -14.81 -9.93
CA ILE A 35 9.90 -16.26 -9.75
C ILE A 35 9.75 -16.88 -11.14
N SER A 36 10.68 -17.75 -11.52
CA SER A 36 10.64 -18.48 -12.79
C SER A 36 10.61 -19.97 -12.48
N TYR A 37 9.68 -20.70 -13.05
CA TYR A 37 9.60 -22.16 -12.92
C TYR A 37 8.99 -22.81 -14.16
N LEU A 38 9.28 -24.10 -14.34
CA LEU A 38 8.76 -24.89 -15.44
C LEU A 38 7.47 -25.58 -14.99
N CYS A 39 6.35 -25.25 -15.66
CA CYS A 39 5.05 -25.85 -15.44
C CYS A 39 4.55 -26.48 -16.74
N SER A 40 4.31 -27.79 -16.76
CA SER A 40 3.83 -28.53 -17.95
C SER A 40 4.64 -28.22 -19.24
N GLY A 41 5.97 -28.10 -19.10
CA GLY A 41 6.86 -27.81 -20.24
C GLY A 41 6.94 -26.32 -20.64
N LYS A 42 6.18 -25.42 -20.02
CA LYS A 42 6.16 -23.98 -20.28
C LYS A 42 6.87 -23.25 -19.15
N LEU A 43 7.79 -22.35 -19.50
CA LEU A 43 8.42 -21.46 -18.51
C LEU A 43 7.43 -20.37 -18.10
N LEU A 44 7.06 -20.35 -16.83
CA LEU A 44 6.21 -19.31 -16.23
C LEU A 44 7.04 -18.35 -15.39
N ASN A 45 6.63 -17.10 -15.40
CA ASN A 45 7.23 -16.04 -14.58
C ASN A 45 6.15 -15.33 -13.75
N GLY A 46 6.35 -15.28 -12.43
CA GLY A 46 5.58 -14.46 -11.53
C GLY A 46 6.39 -13.26 -11.06
N TYR A 47 5.72 -12.13 -10.85
CA TYR A 47 6.34 -10.88 -10.45
C TYR A 47 5.71 -10.30 -9.20
N GLY A 48 6.54 -9.76 -8.31
CA GLY A 48 6.15 -8.96 -7.17
C GLY A 48 7.10 -7.77 -7.01
N PHE A 49 6.66 -6.75 -6.31
CA PHE A 49 7.50 -5.58 -6.06
C PHE A 49 7.16 -4.91 -4.74
N CYS A 50 8.10 -4.17 -4.21
CA CYS A 50 7.89 -3.28 -3.07
C CYS A 50 8.89 -2.13 -3.09
N SER A 51 8.57 -1.05 -2.39
CA SER A 51 9.51 0.03 -2.12
C SER A 51 10.53 -0.44 -1.09
N ASN A 52 11.84 -0.31 -1.35
CA ASN A 52 12.90 -0.64 -0.42
C ASN A 52 13.75 0.56 0.03
N GLY A 53 13.41 1.76 -0.40
CA GLY A 53 14.05 2.98 0.12
C GLY A 53 13.77 3.23 1.60
N ARG A 54 12.66 2.66 2.11
CA ARG A 54 12.26 2.68 3.54
C ARG A 54 12.68 1.42 4.29
N TYR A 55 12.76 0.26 3.61
CA TYR A 55 12.81 -1.06 4.23
C TYR A 55 13.92 -1.92 3.62
N ALA A 56 14.47 -2.81 4.42
CA ALA A 56 15.56 -3.71 4.02
C ALA A 56 15.06 -5.02 3.34
N GLN A 57 14.08 -4.93 2.44
CA GLN A 57 13.40 -6.09 1.86
C GLN A 57 14.34 -7.02 1.09
N ASN A 58 15.28 -6.47 0.31
CA ASN A 58 16.20 -7.26 -0.49
C ASN A 58 16.97 -8.27 0.36
N GLU A 59 17.56 -7.78 1.45
CA GLU A 59 18.38 -8.61 2.35
C GLU A 59 17.56 -9.69 3.06
N ILE A 60 16.33 -9.37 3.44
CA ILE A 60 15.43 -10.33 4.06
C ILE A 60 15.07 -11.44 3.06
N VAL A 61 14.70 -11.08 1.83
CA VAL A 61 14.35 -12.05 0.78
C VAL A 61 15.56 -12.91 0.42
N LEU A 62 16.72 -12.28 0.12
CA LEU A 62 17.93 -12.98 -0.33
C LEU A 62 18.52 -13.92 0.75
N ASN A 63 18.62 -13.41 1.98
CA ASN A 63 19.40 -14.10 3.02
C ASN A 63 18.55 -14.96 3.94
N ARG A 64 17.22 -14.81 3.91
CA ARG A 64 16.32 -15.57 4.80
C ARG A 64 15.29 -16.39 4.03
N PHE A 65 14.51 -15.79 3.12
CA PHE A 65 13.38 -16.44 2.49
C PHE A 65 13.79 -17.37 1.35
N ILE A 66 14.63 -16.92 0.43
CA ILE A 66 15.11 -17.74 -0.69
C ILE A 66 15.87 -18.98 -0.21
N PRO A 67 16.81 -18.91 0.75
CA PRO A 67 17.49 -20.12 1.27
C PRO A 67 16.54 -21.16 1.85
N ARG A 68 15.47 -20.74 2.55
CA ARG A 68 14.48 -21.69 3.11
C ARG A 68 13.71 -22.42 2.02
N LEU A 69 13.27 -21.69 1.01
CA LEU A 69 12.59 -22.28 -0.15
C LEU A 69 13.49 -23.24 -0.93
N ASN A 70 14.73 -22.83 -1.19
CA ASN A 70 15.69 -23.66 -1.94
C ASN A 70 16.11 -24.95 -1.18
N ASN A 71 16.10 -24.91 0.13
CA ASN A 71 16.49 -26.06 0.99
C ASN A 71 15.30 -26.94 1.36
N SER A 72 14.08 -26.58 0.99
CA SER A 72 12.88 -27.37 1.31
C SER A 72 12.63 -28.46 0.27
N ASP A 73 11.88 -29.51 0.66
CA ASP A 73 11.34 -30.47 -0.28
C ASP A 73 10.31 -29.78 -1.18
N LEU A 74 10.42 -30.01 -2.48
CA LEU A 74 9.49 -29.45 -3.48
C LEU A 74 8.03 -29.83 -3.19
N ASN A 75 7.77 -31.02 -2.68
CA ASN A 75 6.43 -31.46 -2.33
C ASN A 75 5.74 -30.61 -1.26
N LEU A 76 6.54 -29.87 -0.47
CA LEU A 76 6.04 -28.90 0.51
C LEU A 76 5.66 -27.55 -0.12
N LEU A 77 5.98 -27.33 -1.38
CA LEU A 77 5.79 -26.06 -2.08
C LEU A 77 4.71 -26.11 -3.15
N ILE A 78 4.31 -27.33 -3.59
CA ILE A 78 3.39 -27.51 -4.73
C ILE A 78 2.02 -28.00 -4.28
N ASP A 79 1.00 -27.69 -5.07
CA ASP A 79 -0.34 -28.26 -4.94
C ASP A 79 -0.43 -29.68 -5.55
N GLU A 80 -1.64 -30.24 -5.59
CA GLU A 80 -1.92 -31.58 -6.17
C GLU A 80 -1.66 -31.65 -7.68
N ASN A 81 -1.61 -30.52 -8.37
CA ASN A 81 -1.32 -30.41 -9.81
C ASN A 81 0.17 -30.17 -10.11
N GLY A 82 1.01 -30.12 -9.06
CA GLY A 82 2.45 -29.89 -9.17
C GLY A 82 2.81 -28.41 -9.44
N ILE A 83 1.90 -27.48 -9.17
CA ILE A 83 2.05 -26.03 -9.34
C ILE A 83 2.50 -25.44 -8.00
N LEU A 84 3.43 -24.47 -8.03
CA LEU A 84 3.88 -23.75 -6.82
C LEU A 84 2.69 -23.07 -6.13
N ASP A 85 2.32 -23.57 -4.96
CA ASP A 85 1.21 -23.08 -4.13
C ASP A 85 1.68 -21.91 -3.25
N PRO A 86 1.12 -20.71 -3.41
CA PRO A 86 1.54 -19.53 -2.64
C PRO A 86 1.43 -19.72 -1.12
N MET A 87 0.37 -20.37 -0.62
CA MET A 87 0.15 -20.58 0.81
C MET A 87 1.19 -21.56 1.40
N LYS A 88 1.53 -22.61 0.67
CA LYS A 88 2.59 -23.54 1.04
C LYS A 88 3.96 -22.89 1.00
N CYS A 89 4.24 -22.13 -0.07
CA CYS A 89 5.49 -21.36 -0.19
C CYS A 89 5.62 -20.35 0.97
N TRP A 90 4.55 -19.62 1.28
CA TRP A 90 4.51 -18.69 2.40
C TRP A 90 4.83 -19.41 3.73
N SER A 91 4.21 -20.54 3.97
CA SER A 91 4.45 -21.32 5.20
C SER A 91 5.91 -21.75 5.34
N VAL A 92 6.58 -22.10 4.24
CA VAL A 92 7.99 -22.48 4.23
C VAL A 92 8.91 -21.29 4.42
N PHE A 93 8.74 -20.20 3.65
CA PHE A 93 9.66 -19.08 3.78
C PHE A 93 9.51 -18.31 5.10
N MET A 94 8.34 -18.41 5.75
CA MET A 94 8.08 -17.82 7.07
C MET A 94 8.46 -18.75 8.24
N GLN A 95 8.97 -19.95 7.99
CA GLN A 95 9.44 -20.82 9.06
C GLN A 95 10.52 -20.13 9.92
N ASN A 96 10.47 -20.37 11.24
CA ASN A 96 11.41 -19.80 12.21
C ASN A 96 11.42 -18.26 12.28
N GLU A 97 10.39 -17.60 11.75
CA GLU A 97 10.21 -16.17 12.00
C GLU A 97 9.63 -15.95 13.40
N LYS A 98 10.36 -15.17 14.20
CA LYS A 98 9.89 -14.80 15.54
C LYS A 98 8.69 -13.86 15.43
N PRO A 99 7.62 -14.04 16.23
CA PRO A 99 6.52 -13.07 16.30
C PRO A 99 7.00 -11.66 16.67
N GLY A 100 6.29 -10.64 16.23
CA GLY A 100 6.68 -9.23 16.37
C GLY A 100 7.62 -8.76 15.26
N GLY A 101 8.17 -7.55 15.39
CA GLY A 101 9.10 -6.99 14.39
C GLY A 101 8.47 -6.87 13.00
N HIS A 102 7.23 -6.41 12.92
CA HIS A 102 6.53 -6.16 11.66
C HIS A 102 7.11 -4.92 10.95
N GLY A 103 6.76 -4.71 9.70
CA GLY A 103 7.33 -3.67 8.85
C GLY A 103 8.23 -4.29 7.81
N ASP A 104 9.55 -4.18 7.91
CA ASP A 104 10.52 -4.68 6.91
C ASP A 104 10.26 -6.12 6.49
N ARG A 105 10.06 -7.00 7.48
CA ARG A 105 9.76 -8.40 7.22
C ARG A 105 8.41 -8.59 6.54
N ALA A 106 7.38 -7.89 6.97
CA ALA A 106 6.05 -8.01 6.39
C ALA A 106 6.03 -7.52 4.94
N VAL A 107 6.72 -6.41 4.65
CA VAL A 107 6.86 -5.87 3.29
C VAL A 107 7.65 -6.82 2.39
N ALA A 108 8.76 -7.40 2.90
CA ALA A 108 9.55 -8.40 2.18
C ALA A 108 8.73 -9.67 1.86
N ALA A 109 7.97 -10.16 2.87
CA ALA A 109 7.09 -11.31 2.70
C ALA A 109 5.99 -11.02 1.67
N GLY A 110 5.33 -9.86 1.75
CA GLY A 110 4.29 -9.46 0.81
C GLY A 110 4.79 -9.34 -0.63
N ALA A 111 6.00 -8.80 -0.84
CA ALA A 111 6.58 -8.70 -2.18
C ALA A 111 6.86 -10.07 -2.81
N LEU A 112 7.39 -11.01 -2.01
CA LEU A 112 7.64 -12.38 -2.46
C LEU A 112 6.32 -13.15 -2.67
N ASP A 113 5.36 -12.99 -1.78
CA ASP A 113 4.03 -13.59 -1.87
C ASP A 113 3.28 -13.14 -3.13
N MET A 114 3.30 -11.84 -3.46
CA MET A 114 2.75 -11.34 -4.73
C MET A 114 3.33 -12.07 -5.95
N ALA A 115 4.65 -12.34 -5.97
CA ALA A 115 5.28 -13.05 -7.08
C ALA A 115 4.80 -14.51 -7.18
N PHE A 116 4.57 -15.19 -6.04
CA PHE A 116 3.98 -16.54 -6.04
C PHE A 116 2.53 -16.53 -6.52
N TRP A 117 1.71 -15.59 -6.04
CA TRP A 117 0.32 -15.48 -6.48
C TRP A 117 0.19 -15.14 -7.98
N ASP A 118 1.06 -14.26 -8.50
CA ASP A 118 1.09 -13.95 -9.94
C ASP A 118 1.48 -15.18 -10.78
N ALA A 119 2.50 -15.94 -10.34
CA ALA A 119 2.90 -17.17 -10.97
C ALA A 119 1.79 -18.23 -10.95
N TYR A 120 1.11 -18.39 -9.81
CA TYR A 120 0.01 -19.32 -9.60
C TYR A 120 -1.18 -19.00 -10.51
N ALA A 121 -1.56 -17.72 -10.55
CA ALA A 121 -2.65 -17.26 -11.42
C ALA A 121 -2.37 -17.55 -12.91
N LYS A 122 -1.13 -17.31 -13.34
CA LYS A 122 -0.69 -17.62 -14.71
C LYS A 122 -0.66 -19.11 -15.01
N ALA A 123 -0.33 -19.95 -14.03
CA ALA A 123 -0.34 -21.41 -14.21
C ALA A 123 -1.76 -21.94 -14.42
N TYR A 124 -2.74 -21.36 -13.74
CA TYR A 124 -4.14 -21.70 -13.89
C TYR A 124 -4.85 -20.93 -15.02
N GLU A 125 -4.14 -20.06 -15.74
CA GLU A 125 -4.68 -19.21 -16.81
C GLU A 125 -5.93 -18.40 -16.39
N LYS A 126 -5.95 -18.00 -15.11
CA LYS A 126 -7.03 -17.21 -14.50
C LYS A 126 -6.52 -15.88 -13.94
N PRO A 127 -7.31 -14.80 -13.97
CA PRO A 127 -6.99 -13.60 -13.21
C PRO A 127 -6.90 -13.92 -11.72
N LEU A 128 -5.94 -13.28 -11.01
CA LEU A 128 -5.72 -13.53 -9.58
C LEU A 128 -6.99 -13.29 -8.74
N TRP A 129 -7.74 -12.22 -9.01
CA TRP A 129 -8.97 -11.92 -8.28
C TRP A 129 -9.99 -13.08 -8.33
N LYS A 130 -10.05 -13.79 -9.47
CA LYS A 130 -10.96 -14.92 -9.64
C LYS A 130 -10.53 -16.13 -8.81
N ILE A 131 -9.22 -16.43 -8.79
CA ILE A 131 -8.67 -17.50 -7.94
C ILE A 131 -8.94 -17.20 -6.46
N LEU A 132 -8.68 -15.96 -6.03
CA LEU A 132 -8.94 -15.56 -4.64
C LEU A 132 -10.43 -15.65 -4.27
N SER A 133 -11.30 -15.25 -5.18
CA SER A 133 -12.75 -15.41 -5.02
C SER A 133 -13.18 -16.87 -4.90
N GLU A 134 -12.66 -17.75 -5.76
CA GLU A 134 -12.94 -19.18 -5.74
C GLU A 134 -12.46 -19.84 -4.45
N GLN A 135 -11.25 -19.49 -3.97
CA GLN A 135 -10.64 -20.13 -2.80
C GLN A 135 -11.11 -19.56 -1.47
N PHE A 136 -11.39 -18.27 -1.37
CA PHE A 136 -11.60 -17.59 -0.10
C PHE A 136 -12.94 -16.88 0.05
N ASN A 137 -13.71 -16.72 -1.02
CA ASN A 137 -14.95 -15.94 -0.98
C ASN A 137 -16.13 -16.58 -1.74
N GLN A 138 -16.23 -17.92 -1.75
CA GLN A 138 -17.37 -18.68 -2.32
C GLN A 138 -17.74 -18.26 -3.74
N ASN A 139 -16.76 -17.95 -4.58
CA ASN A 139 -16.90 -17.42 -5.93
C ASN A 139 -17.57 -16.02 -6.01
N GLN A 140 -17.65 -15.29 -4.91
CA GLN A 140 -18.21 -13.94 -4.93
C GLN A 140 -17.11 -12.92 -5.16
N SER A 141 -17.35 -12.01 -6.08
CA SER A 141 -16.46 -10.88 -6.38
C SER A 141 -17.26 -9.73 -6.98
N ASP A 142 -16.83 -8.53 -6.72
CA ASP A 142 -17.40 -7.35 -7.33
C ASP A 142 -16.88 -7.20 -8.77
N GLU A 143 -17.76 -6.83 -9.70
CA GLU A 143 -17.36 -6.54 -11.08
C GLU A 143 -16.54 -5.25 -11.19
N LYS A 144 -16.74 -4.32 -10.27
CA LYS A 144 -16.10 -3.01 -10.22
C LYS A 144 -15.70 -2.67 -8.80
N ILE A 145 -14.56 -2.03 -8.65
CA ILE A 145 -14.09 -1.48 -7.37
C ILE A 145 -13.96 0.03 -7.48
N PHE A 146 -14.31 0.75 -6.40
CA PHE A 146 -14.04 2.17 -6.29
C PHE A 146 -12.54 2.42 -6.25
N VAL A 147 -12.07 3.36 -7.08
CA VAL A 147 -10.67 3.78 -7.14
C VAL A 147 -10.55 5.30 -7.26
N TYR A 148 -9.45 5.84 -6.77
CA TYR A 148 -9.08 7.24 -6.91
C TYR A 148 -7.57 7.36 -7.17
N PRO A 149 -7.09 8.33 -7.97
CA PRO A 149 -5.67 8.57 -8.17
C PRO A 149 -5.08 9.35 -6.99
N GLY A 150 -3.89 8.94 -6.57
CA GLY A 150 -3.05 9.72 -5.66
C GLY A 150 -2.19 10.70 -6.45
N GLY A 151 -2.23 11.97 -6.06
CA GLY A 151 -1.46 13.04 -6.68
C GLY A 151 -1.15 14.15 -5.69
N GLY A 152 -1.00 15.36 -6.19
CA GLY A 152 -0.80 16.53 -5.33
C GLY A 152 0.48 16.47 -4.51
N TYR A 153 1.48 15.69 -4.94
CA TYR A 153 2.81 15.70 -4.32
C TYR A 153 3.46 17.07 -4.41
N TYR A 154 4.39 17.34 -3.50
CA TYR A 154 5.22 18.51 -3.53
C TYR A 154 6.41 18.28 -4.48
N TYR A 155 6.69 19.22 -5.37
CA TYR A 155 7.94 19.29 -6.10
C TYR A 155 8.20 20.70 -6.65
N PRO A 156 9.48 21.04 -6.91
CA PRO A 156 9.85 22.37 -7.36
C PRO A 156 9.12 22.80 -8.63
N GLY A 157 8.62 24.02 -8.64
CA GLY A 157 8.00 24.63 -9.83
C GLY A 157 6.56 24.21 -10.14
N LYS A 158 5.97 23.29 -9.36
CA LYS A 158 4.59 22.85 -9.60
C LYS A 158 3.57 23.96 -9.38
N GLY A 159 3.65 24.66 -8.24
CA GLY A 159 2.72 25.69 -7.86
C GLY A 159 1.25 25.26 -7.87
N TYR A 160 0.34 26.19 -7.66
CA TYR A 160 -1.10 25.89 -7.64
C TYR A 160 -1.63 25.56 -9.04
N GLN A 161 -1.10 26.21 -10.08
CA GLN A 161 -1.55 25.93 -11.44
C GLN A 161 -1.19 24.50 -11.87
N GLY A 162 0.05 24.06 -11.61
CA GLY A 162 0.45 22.70 -11.91
C GLY A 162 -0.36 21.65 -11.13
N LEU A 163 -0.79 21.95 -9.90
CA LEU A 163 -1.71 21.10 -9.14
C LEU A 163 -3.10 21.03 -9.79
N LYS A 164 -3.66 22.17 -10.24
CA LYS A 164 -4.94 22.21 -10.96
C LYS A 164 -4.88 21.43 -12.27
N ASP A 165 -3.81 21.58 -13.04
CA ASP A 165 -3.62 20.90 -14.33
C ASP A 165 -3.53 19.39 -14.15
N GLU A 166 -2.80 18.92 -13.10
CA GLU A 166 -2.75 17.50 -12.73
C GLU A 166 -4.14 16.97 -12.40
N PHE A 167 -4.89 17.67 -11.56
CA PHE A 167 -6.22 17.24 -11.12
C PHE A 167 -7.23 17.25 -12.25
N LYS A 168 -7.17 18.25 -13.12
CA LYS A 168 -7.99 18.28 -14.33
C LYS A 168 -7.72 17.07 -15.22
N LYS A 169 -6.45 16.71 -15.41
CA LYS A 169 -6.07 15.52 -16.18
C LYS A 169 -6.68 14.23 -15.59
N TYR A 170 -6.73 14.08 -14.26
CA TYR A 170 -7.38 12.93 -13.64
C TYR A 170 -8.90 12.93 -13.85
N GLN A 171 -9.56 14.10 -13.78
CA GLN A 171 -10.98 14.22 -14.09
C GLN A 171 -11.28 13.90 -15.56
N ASP A 172 -10.44 14.33 -16.49
CA ASP A 172 -10.56 14.04 -17.92
C ASP A 172 -10.41 12.51 -18.19
N GLN A 173 -9.74 11.77 -17.31
CA GLN A 173 -9.67 10.31 -17.30
C GLN A 173 -10.90 9.63 -16.64
N GLY A 174 -11.85 10.40 -16.10
CA GLY A 174 -13.09 9.91 -15.50
C GLY A 174 -13.07 9.70 -13.97
N TYR A 175 -11.98 10.04 -13.29
CA TYR A 175 -11.92 9.95 -11.84
C TYR A 175 -12.76 11.06 -11.19
N LYS A 176 -13.56 10.69 -10.18
CA LYS A 176 -14.44 11.62 -9.46
C LYS A 176 -13.88 12.06 -8.12
N VAL A 177 -13.17 11.19 -7.44
CA VAL A 177 -12.49 11.47 -6.16
C VAL A 177 -10.99 11.45 -6.40
N LEU A 178 -10.28 12.43 -5.89
CA LEU A 178 -8.84 12.60 -6.06
C LEU A 178 -8.18 12.74 -4.69
N LYS A 179 -6.92 12.31 -4.55
CA LYS A 179 -6.14 12.44 -3.30
C LYS A 179 -4.93 13.36 -3.51
N MET A 180 -4.66 14.26 -2.55
CA MET A 180 -3.48 15.11 -2.53
C MET A 180 -2.70 14.96 -1.23
N LYS A 181 -1.40 15.27 -1.28
CA LYS A 181 -0.53 15.30 -0.09
C LYS A 181 -0.66 16.64 0.63
N VAL A 182 -0.66 16.57 1.98
CA VAL A 182 -0.64 17.71 2.91
C VAL A 182 0.40 17.48 4.01
N GLY A 183 0.66 18.48 4.84
CA GLY A 183 1.63 18.40 5.95
C GLY A 183 3.09 18.62 5.54
N GLY A 184 3.37 18.87 4.26
CA GLY A 184 4.72 19.12 3.77
C GLY A 184 5.10 20.60 3.71
N ASP A 185 4.18 21.50 4.08
CA ASP A 185 4.36 22.94 4.13
C ASP A 185 3.61 23.53 5.35
N SER A 186 3.55 24.84 5.48
CA SER A 186 2.73 25.50 6.51
C SER A 186 1.24 25.18 6.31
N ILE A 187 0.45 25.26 7.38
CA ILE A 187 -1.01 25.06 7.32
C ILE A 187 -1.62 26.02 6.31
N ASP A 188 -1.25 27.29 6.32
CA ASP A 188 -1.78 28.32 5.40
C ASP A 188 -1.48 27.98 3.94
N GLU A 189 -0.30 27.45 3.65
CA GLU A 189 0.07 27.04 2.29
C GLU A 189 -0.68 25.80 1.85
N ASP A 190 -0.83 24.79 2.73
CA ASP A 190 -1.63 23.62 2.43
C ASP A 190 -3.12 23.95 2.26
N LEU A 191 -3.68 24.90 3.01
CA LEU A 191 -5.05 25.40 2.77
C LEU A 191 -5.20 26.00 1.38
N LYS A 192 -4.27 26.85 0.92
CA LYS A 192 -4.29 27.40 -0.46
C LYS A 192 -4.18 26.29 -1.52
N ARG A 193 -3.41 25.25 -1.26
CA ARG A 193 -3.32 24.07 -2.14
C ARG A 193 -4.63 23.29 -2.16
N ILE A 194 -5.28 23.10 -1.01
CA ILE A 194 -6.62 22.49 -0.92
C ILE A 194 -7.65 23.33 -1.71
N ASP A 195 -7.65 24.66 -1.54
CA ASP A 195 -8.52 25.56 -2.31
C ASP A 195 -8.28 25.45 -3.82
N ALA A 196 -7.00 25.37 -4.22
CA ALA A 196 -6.65 25.17 -5.62
C ALA A 196 -7.18 23.83 -6.17
N ALA A 197 -7.07 22.75 -5.40
CA ALA A 197 -7.62 21.45 -5.75
C ALA A 197 -9.15 21.47 -5.81
N LEU A 198 -9.81 22.08 -4.82
CA LEU A 198 -11.27 22.20 -4.76
C LEU A 198 -11.84 23.03 -5.91
N SER A 199 -11.10 24.03 -6.41
CA SER A 199 -11.51 24.79 -7.62
C SER A 199 -11.64 23.90 -8.87
N VAL A 200 -11.02 22.72 -8.87
CA VAL A 200 -11.13 21.73 -9.96
C VAL A 200 -12.16 20.66 -9.62
N VAL A 201 -12.07 20.03 -8.44
CA VAL A 201 -12.94 18.90 -8.09
C VAL A 201 -14.33 19.33 -7.62
N GLY A 202 -14.51 20.58 -7.29
CA GLY A 202 -15.80 21.25 -7.03
C GLY A 202 -16.38 21.05 -5.63
N LYS A 203 -16.21 19.88 -5.01
CA LYS A 203 -16.78 19.56 -3.69
C LYS A 203 -15.76 18.86 -2.80
N GLY A 204 -15.78 19.15 -1.48
CA GLY A 204 -14.92 18.49 -0.51
C GLY A 204 -15.04 16.96 -0.53
N LYS A 205 -16.23 16.43 -0.70
CA LYS A 205 -16.49 14.99 -0.87
C LYS A 205 -15.83 14.35 -2.11
N ASN A 206 -15.20 15.13 -2.96
CA ASN A 206 -14.42 14.66 -4.10
C ASN A 206 -12.91 14.76 -3.86
N LEU A 207 -12.49 15.16 -2.66
CA LEU A 207 -11.08 15.35 -2.31
C LEU A 207 -10.70 14.61 -1.03
N CYS A 208 -9.67 13.77 -1.12
CA CYS A 208 -8.95 13.20 0.01
C CYS A 208 -7.66 14.00 0.25
N VAL A 209 -7.27 14.15 1.52
CA VAL A 209 -5.96 14.69 1.89
C VAL A 209 -5.18 13.67 2.70
N ASP A 210 -3.86 13.60 2.49
CA ASP A 210 -2.99 12.57 3.07
C ASP A 210 -1.72 13.20 3.65
N ALA A 211 -1.54 13.08 4.97
CA ALA A 211 -0.42 13.66 5.70
C ALA A 211 0.75 12.69 5.92
N ASN A 212 0.60 11.42 5.54
CA ASN A 212 1.63 10.38 5.66
C ASN A 212 2.27 10.31 7.05
N ALA A 213 1.45 10.31 8.11
CA ALA A 213 1.87 10.21 9.51
C ALA A 213 2.80 11.36 9.98
N ARG A 214 2.62 12.58 9.43
CA ARG A 214 3.53 13.71 9.68
C ARG A 214 3.32 14.38 11.03
N PHE A 215 2.08 14.38 11.53
CA PHE A 215 1.69 15.21 12.67
C PHE A 215 1.73 14.45 14.01
N ASP A 216 2.00 15.18 15.07
CA ASP A 216 1.59 14.77 16.42
C ASP A 216 0.08 15.06 16.64
N LEU A 217 -0.47 14.65 17.79
CA LEU A 217 -1.89 14.84 18.08
C LEU A 217 -2.30 16.32 18.08
N THR A 218 -1.46 17.21 18.60
CA THR A 218 -1.75 18.65 18.69
C THR A 218 -1.77 19.29 17.31
N GLU A 219 -0.79 18.96 16.46
CA GLU A 219 -0.70 19.39 15.08
C GLU A 219 -1.88 18.83 14.25
N ALA A 220 -2.20 17.54 14.41
CA ALA A 220 -3.31 16.88 13.71
C ALA A 220 -4.67 17.50 14.07
N LEU A 221 -4.90 17.81 15.36
CA LEU A 221 -6.10 18.51 15.82
C LEU A 221 -6.18 19.95 15.26
N THR A 222 -5.05 20.66 15.25
CA THR A 222 -4.99 22.01 14.68
C THR A 222 -5.31 22.00 13.20
N PHE A 223 -4.69 21.10 12.43
CA PHE A 223 -4.94 20.94 11.01
C PHE A 223 -6.39 20.49 10.73
N SER A 224 -6.89 19.51 11.49
CA SER A 224 -8.27 19.01 11.34
C SER A 224 -9.31 20.12 11.54
N LYS A 225 -9.10 21.01 12.53
CA LYS A 225 -9.94 22.19 12.77
C LYS A 225 -9.91 23.15 11.57
N ALA A 226 -8.72 23.37 10.98
CA ALA A 226 -8.56 24.25 9.82
C ALA A 226 -9.27 23.71 8.58
N ILE A 227 -9.29 22.39 8.35
CA ILE A 227 -9.88 21.76 7.16
C ILE A 227 -11.32 21.29 7.35
N GLN A 228 -11.89 21.33 8.57
CA GLN A 228 -13.21 20.76 8.86
C GLN A 228 -14.33 21.35 8.00
N HIS A 229 -14.27 22.65 7.66
CA HIS A 229 -15.27 23.35 6.86
C HIS A 229 -15.33 22.90 5.40
N TYR A 230 -14.27 22.27 4.88
CA TYR A 230 -14.25 21.74 3.51
C TYR A 230 -15.10 20.47 3.35
N ASN A 231 -15.40 19.76 4.43
CA ASN A 231 -16.15 18.50 4.42
C ASN A 231 -15.56 17.51 3.41
N LEU A 232 -14.25 17.21 3.57
CA LEU A 232 -13.46 16.35 2.68
C LEU A 232 -13.99 14.92 2.66
N PHE A 233 -13.61 14.14 1.64
CA PHE A 233 -13.94 12.72 1.56
C PHE A 233 -13.31 11.97 2.73
N TRP A 234 -11.98 12.15 2.95
CA TRP A 234 -11.29 11.76 4.18
C TRP A 234 -10.00 12.56 4.42
N TYR A 235 -9.50 12.46 5.64
CA TYR A 235 -8.18 12.87 6.08
C TYR A 235 -7.36 11.63 6.39
N GLU A 236 -6.35 11.32 5.55
CA GLU A 236 -5.57 10.08 5.59
C GLU A 236 -4.28 10.25 6.37
N GLU A 237 -3.98 9.25 7.19
CA GLU A 237 -2.77 9.12 8.02
C GLU A 237 -2.28 10.44 8.65
N PRO A 238 -3.10 11.13 9.44
CA PRO A 238 -2.65 12.33 10.14
C PRO A 238 -1.55 12.05 11.16
N LEU A 239 -1.61 10.89 11.83
CA LEU A 239 -0.83 10.50 13.00
C LEU A 239 0.00 9.25 12.71
N ASP A 240 0.97 8.96 13.61
CA ASP A 240 1.67 7.68 13.61
C ASP A 240 0.65 6.52 13.57
N PRO A 241 0.78 5.57 12.63
CA PRO A 241 -0.19 4.48 12.45
C PRO A 241 -0.33 3.54 13.66
N ASP A 242 0.64 3.52 14.56
CA ASP A 242 0.61 2.72 15.80
C ASP A 242 0.04 3.49 17.01
N ASP A 243 -0.21 4.80 16.89
CA ASP A 243 -0.84 5.62 17.95
C ASP A 243 -2.38 5.57 17.88
N PHE A 244 -2.93 4.40 18.20
CA PHE A 244 -4.38 4.14 18.14
C PHE A 244 -5.20 5.08 19.03
N LEU A 245 -4.67 5.46 20.20
CA LEU A 245 -5.40 6.33 21.14
C LEU A 245 -5.53 7.75 20.62
N SER A 246 -4.48 8.30 20.03
CA SER A 246 -4.55 9.61 19.38
C SER A 246 -5.46 9.61 18.16
N HIS A 247 -5.52 8.50 17.39
CA HIS A 247 -6.51 8.34 16.32
C HIS A 247 -7.94 8.40 16.86
N ALA A 248 -8.22 7.74 18.00
CA ALA A 248 -9.55 7.79 18.63
C ALA A 248 -9.95 9.22 19.04
N ILE A 249 -9.01 9.96 19.68
CA ILE A 249 -9.22 11.36 20.08
C ILE A 249 -9.51 12.24 18.86
N LEU A 250 -8.71 12.08 17.80
CA LEU A 250 -8.91 12.84 16.57
C LEU A 250 -10.25 12.51 15.91
N ALA A 251 -10.64 11.23 15.86
CA ALA A 251 -11.91 10.77 15.30
C ALA A 251 -13.13 11.31 16.05
N GLU A 252 -12.99 11.65 17.33
CA GLU A 252 -14.06 12.33 18.10
C GLU A 252 -14.19 13.81 17.74
N LYS A 253 -13.12 14.46 17.35
CA LYS A 253 -13.03 15.90 17.12
C LYS A 253 -13.18 16.32 15.66
N TYR A 254 -12.94 15.40 14.73
CA TYR A 254 -13.04 15.65 13.30
C TYR A 254 -14.24 14.92 12.70
N ASN A 255 -15.23 15.68 12.19
CA ASN A 255 -16.49 15.12 11.69
C ASN A 255 -16.38 14.33 10.37
N PRO A 256 -15.60 14.79 9.34
CA PRO A 256 -15.38 13.96 8.17
C PRO A 256 -14.58 12.70 8.51
N SER A 257 -14.57 11.73 7.60
CA SER A 257 -13.88 10.46 7.82
C SER A 257 -12.37 10.62 7.94
N ILE A 258 -11.75 9.80 8.80
CA ILE A 258 -10.30 9.60 8.87
C ILE A 258 -10.02 8.26 8.20
N ALA A 259 -8.99 8.20 7.37
CA ALA A 259 -8.49 6.98 6.76
C ALA A 259 -7.09 6.65 7.27
N THR A 260 -6.82 5.38 7.51
CA THR A 260 -5.50 4.86 7.86
C THR A 260 -5.43 3.39 7.50
N GLY A 261 -4.22 2.80 7.50
CA GLY A 261 -4.05 1.37 7.30
C GLY A 261 -2.94 0.98 6.32
N GLU A 262 -2.38 1.91 5.54
CA GLU A 262 -1.29 1.57 4.61
C GLU A 262 -0.03 1.03 5.34
N ASN A 263 0.13 1.35 6.64
CA ASN A 263 1.22 0.88 7.49
C ASN A 263 0.79 -0.20 8.51
N LEU A 264 -0.35 -0.85 8.33
CA LEU A 264 -0.79 -1.99 9.16
C LEU A 264 -0.19 -3.29 8.66
N PHE A 265 0.88 -3.75 9.30
CA PHE A 265 1.63 -4.94 8.89
C PHE A 265 1.25 -6.23 9.64
N SER A 266 0.27 -6.18 10.54
CA SER A 266 -0.15 -7.37 11.29
C SER A 266 -1.66 -7.34 11.60
N LYS A 267 -2.22 -8.57 11.75
CA LYS A 267 -3.61 -8.70 12.22
C LYS A 267 -3.84 -8.10 13.61
N HIS A 268 -2.80 -8.10 14.47
CA HIS A 268 -2.90 -7.51 15.80
C HIS A 268 -2.90 -5.98 15.75
N GLY A 269 -2.14 -5.37 14.83
CA GLY A 269 -2.23 -3.93 14.56
C GLY A 269 -3.64 -3.55 14.12
N LEU A 270 -4.21 -4.28 13.15
CA LEU A 270 -5.60 -4.07 12.72
C LEU A 270 -6.60 -4.25 13.87
N GLN A 271 -6.47 -5.32 14.68
CA GLN A 271 -7.35 -5.55 15.82
C GLN A 271 -7.27 -4.42 16.86
N ASN A 272 -6.06 -3.89 17.10
CA ASN A 272 -5.87 -2.76 18.01
C ASN A 272 -6.48 -1.48 17.46
N LEU A 273 -6.31 -1.20 16.16
CA LEU A 273 -6.96 -0.07 15.50
C LEU A 273 -8.49 -0.15 15.61
N LEU A 274 -9.07 -1.31 15.31
CA LEU A 274 -10.52 -1.51 15.41
C LEU A 274 -11.07 -1.36 16.84
N ARG A 275 -10.31 -1.80 17.86
CA ARG A 275 -10.72 -1.75 19.28
C ARG A 275 -10.48 -0.39 19.91
N HIS A 276 -9.41 0.30 19.55
CA HIS A 276 -8.88 1.44 20.29
C HIS A 276 -8.71 2.70 19.44
N GLY A 277 -8.72 2.60 18.11
CA GLY A 277 -8.45 3.71 17.18
C GLY A 277 -9.66 4.54 16.78
N GLY A 278 -10.79 4.41 17.50
CA GLY A 278 -11.99 5.22 17.24
C GLY A 278 -12.77 4.80 15.99
N PHE A 279 -12.59 3.55 15.53
CA PHE A 279 -13.39 3.00 14.42
C PHE A 279 -14.88 3.06 14.73
N ARG A 280 -15.67 3.62 13.80
CA ARG A 280 -17.12 3.81 13.92
C ARG A 280 -17.81 3.24 12.69
N PRO A 281 -18.35 2.01 12.77
CA PRO A 281 -18.98 1.34 11.62
C PRO A 281 -20.30 2.01 11.17
N ASP A 282 -20.85 2.90 11.97
CA ASP A 282 -22.11 3.62 11.75
C ASP A 282 -21.94 5.02 11.14
N ARG A 283 -20.71 5.41 10.83
CA ARG A 283 -20.39 6.65 10.10
C ARG A 283 -19.98 6.34 8.68
N ASP A 284 -20.96 6.04 7.83
CA ASP A 284 -20.78 6.00 6.37
C ASP A 284 -20.84 7.41 5.74
#